data_574d5e787ec5176296b35a4e4003dc02
#
_entry.id   574d5e787ec5176296b35a4e4003dc02
#
_cell.length_a   1.000
_cell.length_b   1.000
_cell.length_c   1.000
_cell.angle_alpha   90.00
_cell.angle_beta   90.00
_cell.angle_gamma   90.00
#
_symmetry.space_group_name_H-M   'P 1'
#
loop_
_entity.id
_entity.type
_entity.pdbx_description
1 polymer ?
#
loop_
_entity_poly.entity_id
_entity_poly.type
_entity_poly.pdbx_seq_one_letter_code
_entity_poly.pdbx_strand_id
1 'polypeptide(L)'
;LSDLHLGYHNRRSDFKKWVDMINAEQPDLILIAGDIIDNSVRPLMEENVAEEFHRLTAPVYACLGNHEYYSNQPKARRFYREAGITLLQDSVAKIGNLCIIGRDDRTNMQRKSLAMIMEEARKKDFISDLHHGKSSDEFFILLDHQPYHLEEAEQNGIDFQFSGHTHHGQVWPVSWVTDALYEKAYGSLQKGNTQYYISSGLGIWGGKFRIGTQSEYVVLTIEQK
;
A
#
# COMPACT_ATOMS: atom_id res chain seq x y z
N LEU A 1 -5.66 1.15 -1.87
CA LEU A 1 -5.34 2.57 -1.72
C LEU A 1 -3.83 2.77 -1.65
N SER A 2 -3.34 3.94 -2.03
CA SER A 2 -1.97 4.39 -1.75
C SER A 2 -1.92 5.92 -1.69
N ASP A 3 -0.84 6.45 -1.10
CA ASP A 3 -0.49 7.86 -1.21
C ASP A 3 -1.64 8.79 -0.81
N LEU A 4 -2.14 8.63 0.41
CA LEU A 4 -3.20 9.51 0.95
C LEU A 4 -2.65 10.88 1.28
N HIS A 5 -1.36 10.97 1.66
CA HIS A 5 -0.67 12.22 2.04
C HIS A 5 -1.52 13.11 2.93
N LEU A 6 -2.13 12.51 3.97
CA LEU A 6 -2.92 13.26 4.93
C LEU A 6 -2.04 14.23 5.71
N GLY A 7 -2.48 15.49 5.80
CA GLY A 7 -1.68 16.54 6.37
C GLY A 7 -2.28 17.93 6.14
N TYR A 8 -1.43 18.88 5.81
CA TYR A 8 -1.86 20.26 5.60
C TYR A 8 -2.63 20.47 4.29
N HIS A 9 -2.42 19.60 3.29
CA HIS A 9 -3.05 19.70 1.97
C HIS A 9 -4.28 18.83 1.86
N ASN A 10 -4.15 17.55 2.17
CA ASN A 10 -5.25 16.59 2.24
C ASN A 10 -5.71 16.51 3.69
N ARG A 11 -6.79 17.19 4.01
CA ARG A 11 -7.27 17.36 5.38
C ARG A 11 -8.29 16.30 5.78
N ARG A 12 -8.68 16.31 7.05
CA ARG A 12 -9.76 15.48 7.55
C ARG A 12 -11.04 15.58 6.71
N SER A 13 -11.39 16.78 6.24
CA SER A 13 -12.58 17.01 5.40
C SER A 13 -12.53 16.31 4.05
N ASP A 14 -11.33 16.15 3.47
CA ASP A 14 -11.14 15.44 2.22
C ASP A 14 -11.17 13.93 2.49
N PHE A 15 -10.47 13.48 3.52
CA PHE A 15 -10.46 12.08 3.91
C PHE A 15 -11.87 11.58 4.29
N LYS A 16 -12.68 12.40 4.95
CA LYS A 16 -14.09 12.06 5.22
C LYS A 16 -14.85 11.70 3.94
N LYS A 17 -14.68 12.47 2.87
CA LYS A 17 -15.32 12.18 1.57
C LYS A 17 -14.81 10.86 0.98
N TRP A 18 -13.50 10.63 1.08
CA TRP A 18 -12.90 9.38 0.59
C TRP A 18 -13.40 8.17 1.38
N VAL A 19 -13.55 8.28 2.69
CA VAL A 19 -14.15 7.23 3.53
C VAL A 19 -15.58 6.92 3.08
N ASP A 20 -16.39 7.94 2.80
CA ASP A 20 -17.76 7.75 2.32
C ASP A 20 -17.79 7.04 0.95
N MET A 21 -16.88 7.40 0.03
CA MET A 21 -16.70 6.75 -1.28
C MET A 21 -16.23 5.28 -1.13
N ILE A 22 -15.22 5.03 -0.29
CA ILE A 22 -14.69 3.68 -0.06
C ILE A 22 -15.75 2.77 0.55
N ASN A 23 -16.50 3.25 1.54
CA ASN A 23 -17.58 2.48 2.16
C ASN A 23 -18.73 2.17 1.19
N ALA A 24 -18.98 3.05 0.19
CA ALA A 24 -19.98 2.81 -0.84
C ALA A 24 -19.64 1.61 -1.74
N GLU A 25 -18.36 1.27 -1.91
CA GLU A 25 -17.91 0.06 -2.61
C GLU A 25 -18.15 -1.24 -1.80
N GLN A 26 -18.50 -1.14 -0.51
CA GLN A 26 -18.71 -2.27 0.40
C GLN A 26 -17.54 -3.28 0.41
N PRO A 27 -16.29 -2.82 0.62
CA PRO A 27 -15.14 -3.71 0.58
C PRO A 27 -15.15 -4.69 1.76
N ASP A 28 -14.68 -5.92 1.53
CA ASP A 28 -14.39 -6.88 2.61
C ASP A 28 -13.07 -6.57 3.33
N LEU A 29 -12.16 -5.85 2.65
CA LEU A 29 -10.83 -5.56 3.11
C LEU A 29 -10.31 -4.25 2.48
N ILE A 30 -9.57 -3.46 3.25
CA ILE A 30 -8.92 -2.24 2.76
C ILE A 30 -7.41 -2.40 2.90
N LEU A 31 -6.70 -2.24 1.78
CA LEU A 31 -5.25 -2.32 1.70
C LEU A 31 -4.67 -0.96 1.33
N ILE A 32 -3.64 -0.52 2.06
CA ILE A 32 -2.98 0.78 1.81
C ILE A 32 -1.47 0.57 1.62
N ALA A 33 -0.99 0.86 0.42
CA ALA A 33 0.42 0.71 0.08
C ALA A 33 1.24 1.96 0.41
N GLY A 34 1.24 2.37 1.69
CA GLY A 34 2.11 3.43 2.22
C GLY A 34 1.66 4.86 1.93
N ASP A 35 2.44 5.80 2.44
CA ASP A 35 2.26 7.25 2.33
C ASP A 35 0.87 7.72 2.75
N ILE A 36 0.42 7.24 3.93
CA ILE A 36 -0.81 7.74 4.57
C ILE A 36 -0.59 9.15 5.10
N ILE A 37 0.60 9.41 5.64
CA ILE A 37 0.99 10.69 6.25
C ILE A 37 1.86 11.46 5.27
N ASP A 38 1.61 12.75 5.10
CA ASP A 38 2.48 13.58 4.25
C ASP A 38 3.82 13.90 4.95
N ASN A 39 3.99 15.08 5.53
CA ASN A 39 5.26 15.51 6.11
C ASN A 39 5.27 15.52 7.64
N SER A 40 4.11 15.47 8.28
CA SER A 40 3.96 15.56 9.72
C SER A 40 2.68 14.89 10.21
N VAL A 41 2.80 14.17 11.32
CA VAL A 41 1.65 13.60 12.05
C VAL A 41 0.81 14.69 12.76
N ARG A 42 1.40 15.86 13.00
CA ARG A 42 0.76 16.93 13.78
C ARG A 42 -0.62 17.35 13.28
N PRO A 43 -0.84 17.65 11.98
CA PRO A 43 -2.16 18.00 11.48
C PRO A 43 -3.20 16.89 11.68
N LEU A 44 -2.76 15.63 11.58
CA LEU A 44 -3.65 14.47 11.76
C LEU A 44 -4.15 14.38 13.20
N MET A 45 -3.28 14.67 14.16
CA MET A 45 -3.64 14.70 15.59
C MET A 45 -4.52 15.91 15.92
N GLU A 46 -4.15 17.10 15.45
CA GLU A 46 -4.91 18.34 15.69
C GLU A 46 -6.34 18.26 15.12
N GLU A 47 -6.52 17.64 13.98
CA GLU A 47 -7.82 17.45 13.32
C GLU A 47 -8.53 16.14 13.74
N ASN A 48 -7.92 15.32 14.61
CA ASN A 48 -8.44 14.02 15.03
C ASN A 48 -8.80 13.09 13.86
N VAL A 49 -7.88 12.96 12.89
CA VAL A 49 -8.10 12.20 11.64
C VAL A 49 -8.29 10.71 11.91
N ALA A 50 -7.75 10.18 13.00
CA ALA A 50 -7.91 8.78 13.40
C ALA A 50 -9.40 8.35 13.49
N GLU A 51 -10.28 9.26 13.93
CA GLU A 51 -11.73 9.00 13.99
C GLU A 51 -12.35 8.72 12.61
N GLU A 52 -11.81 9.30 11.55
CA GLU A 52 -12.32 9.02 10.21
C GLU A 52 -11.93 7.62 9.74
N PHE A 53 -10.76 7.10 10.15
CA PHE A 53 -10.39 5.70 9.89
C PHE A 53 -11.34 4.72 10.58
N HIS A 54 -11.81 5.03 11.80
CA HIS A 54 -12.80 4.18 12.49
C HIS A 54 -14.18 4.15 11.82
N ARG A 55 -14.44 5.03 10.87
CA ARG A 55 -15.67 4.99 10.04
C ARG A 55 -15.58 4.03 8.87
N LEU A 56 -14.38 3.55 8.51
CA LEU A 56 -14.24 2.52 7.50
C LEU A 56 -14.91 1.22 7.98
N THR A 57 -15.71 0.61 7.10
CA THR A 57 -16.54 -0.56 7.46
C THR A 57 -15.79 -1.88 7.37
N ALA A 58 -14.60 -1.89 6.77
CA ALA A 58 -13.76 -3.06 6.61
C ALA A 58 -12.42 -2.90 7.34
N PRO A 59 -11.77 -4.00 7.75
CA PRO A 59 -10.45 -3.96 8.37
C PRO A 59 -9.41 -3.36 7.42
N VAL A 60 -8.49 -2.55 7.98
CA VAL A 60 -7.46 -1.83 7.24
C VAL A 60 -6.10 -2.43 7.52
N TYR A 61 -5.38 -2.83 6.47
CA TYR A 61 -3.98 -3.25 6.51
C TYR A 61 -3.15 -2.29 5.68
N ALA A 62 -1.98 -1.92 6.18
CA ALA A 62 -1.09 -1.00 5.47
C ALA A 62 0.38 -1.39 5.62
N CYS A 63 1.20 -1.08 4.61
CA CYS A 63 2.65 -0.99 4.76
C CYS A 63 3.08 0.47 4.97
N LEU A 64 4.36 0.69 5.26
CA LEU A 64 4.93 2.03 5.32
C LEU A 64 5.35 2.48 3.92
N GLY A 65 5.26 3.80 3.68
CA GLY A 65 5.93 4.46 2.57
C GLY A 65 7.09 5.34 3.07
N ASN A 66 7.72 6.07 2.17
CA ASN A 66 8.86 6.93 2.52
C ASN A 66 8.44 8.16 3.35
N HIS A 67 7.24 8.66 3.19
CA HIS A 67 6.75 9.80 3.95
C HIS A 67 6.53 9.49 5.43
N GLU A 68 6.22 8.25 5.82
CA GLU A 68 6.20 7.86 7.23
C GLU A 68 7.58 8.00 7.88
N TYR A 69 8.66 7.78 7.13
CA TYR A 69 10.03 8.02 7.61
C TYR A 69 10.35 9.51 7.72
N TYR A 70 9.92 10.31 6.74
CA TYR A 70 10.11 11.78 6.77
C TYR A 70 9.31 12.45 7.88
N SER A 71 8.12 11.94 8.18
CA SER A 71 7.22 12.48 9.22
C SER A 71 7.52 12.00 10.63
N ASN A 72 8.63 11.32 10.90
CA ASN A 72 8.96 10.63 12.15
C ASN A 72 8.23 9.29 12.32
N GLN A 73 8.84 8.23 11.81
CA GLN A 73 8.28 6.88 11.79
C GLN A 73 7.71 6.36 13.13
N PRO A 74 8.30 6.59 14.32
CA PRO A 74 7.67 6.23 15.59
C PRO A 74 6.32 6.92 15.85
N LYS A 75 6.17 8.17 15.45
CA LYS A 75 4.89 8.90 15.57
C LYS A 75 3.87 8.39 14.55
N ALA A 76 4.32 8.08 13.33
CA ALA A 76 3.48 7.46 12.31
C ALA A 76 2.91 6.12 12.78
N ARG A 77 3.74 5.24 13.35
CA ARG A 77 3.29 3.97 13.95
C ARG A 77 2.30 4.16 15.09
N ARG A 78 2.47 5.19 15.90
CA ARG A 78 1.50 5.51 16.94
C ARG A 78 0.17 5.91 16.34
N PHE A 79 0.17 6.79 15.34
CA PHE A 79 -1.03 7.20 14.62
C PHE A 79 -1.75 5.99 13.99
N TYR A 80 -1.02 5.06 13.35
CA TYR A 80 -1.62 3.85 12.78
C TYR A 80 -2.38 3.03 13.83
N ARG A 81 -1.78 2.85 15.01
CA ARG A 81 -2.46 2.15 16.13
C ARG A 81 -3.70 2.90 16.61
N GLU A 82 -3.62 4.22 16.75
CA GLU A 82 -4.75 5.07 17.14
C GLU A 82 -5.87 5.06 16.11
N ALA A 83 -5.53 4.95 14.83
CA ALA A 83 -6.46 4.85 13.70
C ALA A 83 -7.01 3.42 13.47
N GLY A 84 -6.60 2.43 14.26
CA GLY A 84 -7.04 1.04 14.07
C GLY A 84 -6.46 0.35 12.83
N ILE A 85 -5.37 0.87 12.27
CA ILE A 85 -4.70 0.31 11.08
C ILE A 85 -3.75 -0.80 11.51
N THR A 86 -3.89 -1.98 10.93
CA THR A 86 -2.93 -3.08 11.08
C THR A 86 -1.71 -2.80 10.19
N LEU A 87 -0.61 -2.37 10.83
CA LEU A 87 0.65 -2.15 10.12
C LEU A 87 1.36 -3.47 9.85
N LEU A 88 1.64 -3.71 8.57
CA LEU A 88 2.51 -4.78 8.10
C LEU A 88 3.87 -4.17 7.74
N GLN A 89 4.89 -4.52 8.49
CA GLN A 89 6.26 -4.08 8.26
C GLN A 89 7.17 -5.30 8.26
N ASP A 90 7.64 -5.70 7.08
CA ASP A 90 8.36 -6.96 6.85
C ASP A 90 7.65 -8.15 7.51
N SER A 91 6.35 -8.22 7.32
CA SER A 91 5.47 -9.19 8.00
C SER A 91 4.29 -9.60 7.14
N VAL A 92 3.64 -10.68 7.56
CA VAL A 92 2.50 -11.30 6.87
C VAL A 92 1.29 -11.33 7.80
N ALA A 93 0.11 -11.03 7.26
CA ALA A 93 -1.18 -11.33 7.87
C ALA A 93 -1.92 -12.36 7.01
N LYS A 94 -2.70 -13.24 7.65
CA LYS A 94 -3.51 -14.26 6.95
C LYS A 94 -4.97 -14.11 7.33
N ILE A 95 -5.83 -14.07 6.32
CA ILE A 95 -7.29 -14.00 6.45
C ILE A 95 -7.87 -15.11 5.57
N GLY A 96 -8.25 -16.24 6.18
CA GLY A 96 -8.62 -17.42 5.40
C GLY A 96 -7.47 -17.85 4.49
N ASN A 97 -7.73 -17.92 3.20
CA ASN A 97 -6.73 -18.26 2.18
C ASN A 97 -5.97 -17.05 1.62
N LEU A 98 -6.33 -15.85 2.05
CA LEU A 98 -5.65 -14.63 1.63
C LEU A 98 -4.45 -14.34 2.53
N CYS A 99 -3.27 -14.22 1.96
CA CYS A 99 -2.03 -13.86 2.64
C CYS A 99 -1.59 -12.46 2.19
N ILE A 100 -1.58 -11.52 3.12
CA ILE A 100 -1.22 -10.12 2.87
C ILE A 100 0.19 -9.91 3.41
N ILE A 101 1.12 -9.60 2.53
CA ILE A 101 2.52 -9.32 2.85
C ILE A 101 2.72 -7.80 2.79
N GLY A 102 3.22 -7.20 3.87
CA GLY A 102 3.64 -5.80 3.86
C GLY A 102 5.16 -5.72 4.01
N ARG A 103 5.82 -5.12 3.03
CA ARG A 103 7.25 -4.80 3.13
C ARG A 103 7.43 -3.44 3.80
N ASP A 104 8.54 -3.31 4.52
CA ASP A 104 9.00 -2.00 4.96
C ASP A 104 9.44 -1.15 3.77
N ASP A 105 9.40 0.18 3.92
CA ASP A 105 9.84 1.06 2.84
C ASP A 105 11.36 0.97 2.60
N ARG A 106 11.78 1.22 1.38
CA ARG A 106 13.20 1.22 0.95
C ARG A 106 14.05 2.28 1.65
N THR A 107 13.44 3.28 2.25
CA THR A 107 14.11 4.27 3.11
C THR A 107 14.80 3.58 4.30
N ASN A 108 14.25 2.45 4.77
CA ASN A 108 14.94 1.60 5.72
C ASN A 108 15.92 0.65 5.00
N MET A 109 17.19 0.98 5.02
CA MET A 109 18.25 0.15 4.43
C MET A 109 18.39 -1.25 5.05
N GLN A 110 17.75 -1.50 6.20
CA GLN A 110 17.75 -2.79 6.90
C GLN A 110 16.47 -3.60 6.65
N ARG A 111 15.60 -3.13 5.72
CA ARG A 111 14.38 -3.88 5.39
C ARG A 111 14.72 -5.28 4.92
N LYS A 112 13.87 -6.24 5.26
CA LYS A 112 14.05 -7.62 4.82
C LYS A 112 13.83 -7.77 3.32
N SER A 113 14.53 -8.73 2.71
CA SER A 113 14.16 -9.16 1.37
C SER A 113 12.81 -9.89 1.41
N LEU A 114 12.09 -9.86 0.29
CA LEU A 114 10.81 -10.58 0.21
C LEU A 114 10.99 -12.07 0.49
N ALA A 115 12.05 -12.67 -0.03
CA ALA A 115 12.38 -14.08 0.24
C ALA A 115 12.53 -14.40 1.73
N MET A 116 13.19 -13.51 2.51
CA MET A 116 13.31 -13.67 3.97
C MET A 116 11.95 -13.61 4.67
N ILE A 117 11.08 -12.69 4.28
CA ILE A 117 9.74 -12.55 4.86
C ILE A 117 8.93 -13.83 4.60
N MET A 118 8.96 -14.31 3.36
CA MET A 118 8.25 -15.52 2.95
C MET A 118 8.79 -16.77 3.67
N GLU A 119 10.11 -16.89 3.82
CA GLU A 119 10.74 -17.98 4.56
C GLU A 119 10.36 -17.97 6.05
N GLU A 120 10.38 -16.81 6.70
CA GLU A 120 9.97 -16.68 8.10
C GLU A 120 8.49 -17.03 8.30
N ALA A 121 7.62 -16.64 7.35
CA ALA A 121 6.20 -16.96 7.42
C ALA A 121 5.95 -18.47 7.27
N ARG A 122 6.71 -19.17 6.41
CA ARG A 122 6.66 -20.63 6.26
C ARG A 122 7.14 -21.35 7.51
N LYS A 123 8.26 -20.93 8.09
CA LYS A 123 8.79 -21.52 9.34
C LYS A 123 7.83 -21.41 10.52
N LYS A 124 6.89 -20.48 10.48
CA LYS A 124 5.84 -20.31 11.49
C LYS A 124 4.52 -20.98 11.12
N ASP A 125 4.50 -21.82 10.09
CA ASP A 125 3.29 -22.43 9.51
C ASP A 125 2.19 -21.42 9.14
N PHE A 126 2.60 -20.17 8.86
CA PHE A 126 1.66 -19.10 8.53
C PHE A 126 1.20 -19.19 7.06
N ILE A 127 2.08 -19.70 6.19
CA ILE A 127 1.81 -19.94 4.77
C ILE A 127 2.37 -21.31 4.39
N SER A 128 1.80 -21.89 3.32
CA SER A 128 2.21 -23.22 2.84
C SER A 128 3.68 -23.26 2.39
N ASP A 129 4.30 -24.43 2.52
CA ASP A 129 5.66 -24.65 2.05
C ASP A 129 5.68 -24.78 0.51
N LEU A 130 6.47 -23.93 -0.15
CA LEU A 130 6.61 -23.95 -1.61
C LEU A 130 7.29 -25.24 -2.14
N HIS A 131 8.03 -25.98 -1.30
CA HIS A 131 8.62 -27.27 -1.70
C HIS A 131 7.57 -28.36 -1.95
N HIS A 132 6.37 -28.22 -1.37
CA HIS A 132 5.22 -29.09 -1.62
C HIS A 132 4.23 -28.47 -2.62
N GLY A 133 4.60 -27.36 -3.26
CA GLY A 133 3.71 -26.53 -4.07
C GLY A 133 2.89 -25.58 -3.20
N LYS A 134 2.62 -24.38 -3.71
CA LYS A 134 1.63 -23.47 -3.15
C LYS A 134 0.32 -24.25 -2.98
N SER A 135 -0.31 -24.19 -1.80
CA SER A 135 -1.69 -24.68 -1.71
C SER A 135 -2.46 -23.98 -2.82
N SER A 136 -3.17 -24.73 -3.64
CA SER A 136 -3.93 -24.19 -4.78
C SER A 136 -4.91 -23.08 -4.37
N ASP A 137 -5.20 -23.00 -3.07
CA ASP A 137 -6.21 -22.13 -2.51
C ASP A 137 -5.64 -20.84 -1.89
N GLU A 138 -4.32 -20.74 -1.65
CA GLU A 138 -3.73 -19.52 -1.09
C GLU A 138 -3.49 -18.46 -2.17
N PHE A 139 -3.88 -17.21 -1.86
CA PHE A 139 -3.65 -16.03 -2.70
C PHE A 139 -2.75 -15.03 -1.98
N PHE A 140 -1.63 -14.66 -2.58
CA PHE A 140 -0.62 -13.79 -1.99
C PHE A 140 -0.71 -12.37 -2.56
N ILE A 141 -1.01 -11.39 -1.68
CA ILE A 141 -0.96 -9.97 -2.01
C ILE A 141 0.26 -9.35 -1.35
N LEU A 142 1.08 -8.66 -2.14
CA LEU A 142 2.21 -7.87 -1.67
C LEU A 142 1.87 -6.38 -1.69
N LEU A 143 2.05 -5.73 -0.55
CA LEU A 143 2.11 -4.29 -0.42
C LEU A 143 3.58 -3.88 -0.34
N ASP A 144 4.11 -3.27 -1.38
CA ASP A 144 5.46 -2.66 -1.42
C ASP A 144 5.31 -1.27 -2.03
N HIS A 145 5.49 -0.23 -1.21
CA HIS A 145 5.16 1.13 -1.59
C HIS A 145 5.85 1.58 -2.88
N GLN A 146 7.17 1.41 -2.96
CA GLN A 146 7.95 1.85 -4.12
C GLN A 146 8.08 0.72 -5.16
N PRO A 147 7.66 0.91 -6.44
CA PRO A 147 7.61 -0.14 -7.45
C PRO A 147 8.96 -0.43 -8.10
N TYR A 148 9.96 -0.75 -7.30
CA TYR A 148 11.27 -1.20 -7.76
C TYR A 148 11.41 -2.71 -7.62
N HIS A 149 12.23 -3.33 -8.49
CA HIS A 149 12.54 -4.76 -8.44
C HIS A 149 11.27 -5.63 -8.48
N LEU A 150 10.40 -5.37 -9.45
CA LEU A 150 9.14 -6.09 -9.63
C LEU A 150 9.35 -7.60 -9.81
N GLU A 151 10.51 -8.02 -10.33
CA GLU A 151 10.91 -9.43 -10.45
C GLU A 151 10.94 -10.19 -9.11
N GLU A 152 11.15 -9.48 -7.97
CA GLU A 152 11.16 -10.15 -6.66
C GLU A 152 9.79 -10.76 -6.32
N ALA A 153 8.69 -10.10 -6.69
CA ALA A 153 7.35 -10.62 -6.43
C ALA A 153 7.09 -11.90 -7.25
N GLU A 154 7.41 -11.90 -8.54
CA GLU A 154 7.29 -13.06 -9.41
C GLU A 154 8.11 -14.24 -8.88
N GLN A 155 9.39 -14.01 -8.54
CA GLN A 155 10.31 -15.04 -8.04
C GLN A 155 9.87 -15.63 -6.71
N ASN A 156 9.08 -14.92 -5.91
CA ASN A 156 8.57 -15.39 -4.62
C ASN A 156 7.11 -15.88 -4.66
N GLY A 157 6.52 -16.02 -5.85
CA GLY A 157 5.20 -16.59 -6.04
C GLY A 157 4.06 -15.72 -5.55
N ILE A 158 4.24 -14.40 -5.60
CA ILE A 158 3.18 -13.42 -5.32
C ILE A 158 2.17 -13.42 -6.47
N ASP A 159 0.87 -13.41 -6.15
CA ASP A 159 -0.19 -13.34 -7.16
C ASP A 159 -0.48 -11.91 -7.59
N PHE A 160 -0.49 -10.99 -6.61
CA PHE A 160 -0.78 -9.58 -6.87
C PHE A 160 0.12 -8.67 -6.04
N GLN A 161 0.81 -7.73 -6.69
CA GLN A 161 1.53 -6.65 -6.01
C GLN A 161 0.82 -5.32 -6.23
N PHE A 162 0.60 -4.60 -5.14
CA PHE A 162 0.07 -3.23 -5.16
C PHE A 162 1.12 -2.26 -4.64
N SER A 163 1.38 -1.20 -5.42
CA SER A 163 2.38 -0.17 -5.14
C SER A 163 1.80 1.22 -5.43
N GLY A 164 2.46 2.25 -4.93
CA GLY A 164 2.15 3.65 -5.16
C GLY A 164 3.40 4.46 -5.50
N HIS A 165 3.66 5.51 -4.71
CA HIS A 165 4.87 6.33 -4.71
C HIS A 165 5.07 7.25 -5.92
N THR A 166 4.82 6.80 -7.11
CA THR A 166 5.17 7.52 -8.34
C THR A 166 4.25 8.69 -8.64
N HIS A 167 3.00 8.64 -8.12
CA HIS A 167 1.91 9.56 -8.47
C HIS A 167 1.72 9.74 -9.99
N HIS A 168 2.34 8.86 -10.81
CA HIS A 168 2.51 9.05 -12.24
C HIS A 168 3.02 10.47 -12.56
N GLY A 169 4.01 10.93 -11.76
CA GLY A 169 4.59 12.27 -11.85
C GLY A 169 3.70 13.40 -11.33
N GLN A 170 2.42 13.14 -10.99
CA GLN A 170 1.40 14.11 -10.54
C GLN A 170 1.16 15.29 -11.49
N VAL A 171 2.21 15.84 -12.13
CA VAL A 171 2.16 17.02 -12.99
C VAL A 171 2.87 16.73 -14.31
N TRP A 172 2.13 16.85 -15.42
CA TRP A 172 2.73 16.78 -16.75
C TRP A 172 3.77 17.93 -16.92
N PRO A 173 4.98 17.71 -17.48
CA PRO A 173 5.42 16.44 -18.13
C PRO A 173 6.24 15.51 -17.22
N VAL A 174 6.17 15.64 -15.91
CA VAL A 174 6.93 14.81 -14.95
C VAL A 174 6.58 13.31 -15.09
N SER A 175 5.38 12.99 -15.60
CA SER A 175 5.01 11.60 -15.94
C SER A 175 6.00 10.94 -16.89
N TRP A 176 6.59 11.65 -17.85
CA TRP A 176 7.62 11.11 -18.74
C TRP A 176 8.90 10.74 -18.00
N VAL A 177 9.22 11.47 -16.92
CA VAL A 177 10.38 11.16 -16.08
C VAL A 177 10.11 9.90 -15.28
N THR A 178 8.93 9.77 -14.68
CA THR A 178 8.57 8.55 -13.94
C THR A 178 8.51 7.34 -14.86
N ASP A 179 7.94 7.46 -16.07
CA ASP A 179 7.89 6.37 -17.05
C ASP A 179 9.29 5.94 -17.55
N ALA A 180 10.27 6.85 -17.50
CA ALA A 180 11.66 6.52 -17.84
C ALA A 180 12.45 5.91 -16.67
N LEU A 181 12.07 6.19 -15.42
CA LEU A 181 12.77 5.75 -14.20
C LEU A 181 12.27 4.38 -13.70
N TYR A 182 11.00 4.08 -13.88
CA TYR A 182 10.39 2.86 -13.37
C TYR A 182 10.06 1.89 -14.52
N GLU A 183 10.20 0.59 -14.26
CA GLU A 183 9.76 -0.44 -15.22
C GLU A 183 8.26 -0.28 -15.53
N LYS A 184 7.48 0.10 -14.50
CA LYS A 184 6.08 0.50 -14.61
C LYS A 184 5.82 1.61 -13.61
N ALA A 185 5.46 2.79 -14.11
CA ALA A 185 5.18 3.95 -13.26
C ALA A 185 3.71 4.08 -12.88
N TYR A 186 2.78 3.50 -13.67
CA TYR A 186 1.34 3.61 -13.45
C TYR A 186 0.55 2.49 -14.15
N GLY A 187 -0.51 2.06 -13.50
CA GLY A 187 -1.47 1.08 -14.04
C GLY A 187 -1.01 -0.37 -13.90
N SER A 188 -1.65 -1.25 -14.64
CA SER A 188 -1.44 -2.69 -14.54
C SER A 188 -0.23 -3.17 -15.33
N LEU A 189 0.40 -4.23 -14.83
CA LEU A 189 1.46 -4.99 -15.49
C LEU A 189 1.27 -6.47 -15.15
N GLN A 190 1.59 -7.37 -16.09
CA GLN A 190 1.64 -8.81 -15.86
C GLN A 190 3.06 -9.29 -16.13
N LYS A 191 3.66 -10.02 -15.16
CA LYS A 191 4.95 -10.71 -15.33
C LYS A 191 4.78 -12.15 -14.82
N GLY A 192 4.97 -13.12 -15.70
CA GLY A 192 4.69 -14.51 -15.35
C GLY A 192 3.28 -14.68 -14.79
N ASN A 193 3.19 -15.25 -13.59
CA ASN A 193 1.91 -15.43 -12.89
C ASN A 193 1.53 -14.29 -11.95
N THR A 194 2.38 -13.26 -11.81
CA THR A 194 2.15 -12.13 -10.91
C THR A 194 1.50 -10.97 -11.65
N GLN A 195 0.40 -10.47 -11.11
CA GLN A 195 -0.21 -9.22 -11.52
C GLN A 195 0.30 -8.08 -10.65
N TYR A 196 0.50 -6.91 -11.26
CA TYR A 196 0.93 -5.69 -10.58
C TYR A 196 -0.05 -4.57 -10.89
N TYR A 197 -0.24 -3.72 -9.91
CA TYR A 197 -0.87 -2.42 -10.13
C TYR A 197 -0.10 -1.34 -9.37
N ILE A 198 0.36 -0.34 -10.13
CA ILE A 198 1.02 0.83 -9.58
C ILE A 198 0.03 1.98 -9.63
N SER A 199 -0.36 2.46 -8.45
CA SER A 199 -1.37 3.51 -8.33
C SER A 199 -0.75 4.90 -8.50
N SER A 200 -1.55 5.81 -9.05
CA SER A 200 -1.23 7.23 -9.06
C SER A 200 -1.53 7.93 -7.74
N GLY A 201 -2.07 7.19 -6.77
CA GLY A 201 -2.40 7.70 -5.44
C GLY A 201 -3.74 8.42 -5.34
N LEU A 202 -4.33 8.36 -4.15
CA LEU A 202 -5.61 9.01 -3.86
C LEU A 202 -5.42 10.49 -3.50
N GLY A 203 -4.42 10.78 -2.66
CA GLY A 203 -4.04 12.14 -2.28
C GLY A 203 -3.13 12.83 -3.28
N ILE A 204 -2.72 14.02 -2.90
CA ILE A 204 -1.73 14.83 -3.61
C ILE A 204 -0.59 15.18 -2.66
N TRP A 205 0.61 15.30 -3.18
CA TRP A 205 1.77 15.77 -2.42
C TRP A 205 2.33 17.06 -3.01
N GLY A 206 3.03 17.86 -2.21
CA GLY A 206 3.65 19.10 -2.68
C GLY A 206 2.63 20.16 -3.11
N GLY A 207 2.32 20.25 -4.40
CA GLY A 207 1.34 21.19 -4.94
C GLY A 207 -0.09 20.70 -4.88
N LYS A 208 -1.07 21.61 -4.68
CA LYS A 208 -2.50 21.26 -4.56
C LYS A 208 -3.20 21.03 -5.90
N PHE A 209 -2.55 20.40 -6.85
CA PHE A 209 -3.11 20.13 -8.17
C PHE A 209 -2.46 18.94 -8.83
N ARG A 210 -3.19 18.33 -9.76
CA ARG A 210 -2.71 17.32 -10.70
C ARG A 210 -2.88 17.83 -12.13
N ILE A 211 -1.93 17.54 -13.01
CA ILE A 211 -2.00 17.85 -14.44
C ILE A 211 -1.60 16.62 -15.23
N GLY A 212 -2.54 16.08 -16.01
CA GLY A 212 -2.29 14.88 -16.82
C GLY A 212 -2.35 13.56 -16.04
N THR A 213 -2.65 13.59 -14.75
CA THR A 213 -2.91 12.42 -13.90
C THR A 213 -4.20 12.61 -13.11
N GLN A 214 -4.73 11.55 -12.53
CA GLN A 214 -5.94 11.60 -11.72
C GLN A 214 -5.70 10.95 -10.36
N SER A 215 -6.43 11.39 -9.33
CA SER A 215 -6.54 10.67 -8.07
C SER A 215 -7.36 9.41 -8.28
N GLU A 216 -6.95 8.32 -7.64
CA GLU A 216 -7.65 7.04 -7.77
C GLU A 216 -7.62 6.21 -6.50
N TYR A 217 -8.58 5.34 -6.38
CA TYR A 217 -8.50 4.11 -5.60
C TYR A 217 -8.84 2.93 -6.51
N VAL A 218 -8.38 1.75 -6.14
CA VAL A 218 -8.54 0.54 -6.94
C VAL A 218 -9.45 -0.43 -6.22
N VAL A 219 -10.44 -0.96 -6.91
CA VAL A 219 -11.27 -2.07 -6.44
C VAL A 219 -10.74 -3.35 -7.08
N LEU A 220 -10.30 -4.28 -6.25
CA LEU A 220 -9.81 -5.60 -6.65
C LEU A 220 -10.83 -6.66 -6.24
N THR A 221 -11.33 -7.43 -7.18
CA THR A 221 -12.19 -8.61 -6.90
C THR A 221 -11.34 -9.86 -7.04
N ILE A 222 -11.34 -10.71 -6.00
CA ILE A 222 -10.68 -12.01 -5.98
C ILE A 222 -11.77 -13.08 -5.97
N GLU A 223 -11.79 -13.91 -7.00
CA GLU A 223 -12.75 -15.00 -7.13
C GLU A 223 -12.01 -16.33 -7.04
N GLN A 224 -12.54 -17.25 -6.25
CA GLN A 224 -12.08 -18.65 -6.25
C GLN A 224 -12.70 -19.35 -7.44
N LYS A 225 -11.86 -19.93 -8.31
CA LYS A 225 -12.32 -20.72 -9.46
C LYS A 225 -12.59 -22.16 -9.09
#